data_00d79da0277f4ebe0c5b700438afb08d
#
_entry.id   00d79da0277f4ebe0c5b700438afb08d
#
_cell.length_a   1.000
_cell.length_b   1.000
_cell.length_c   1.000
_cell.angle_alpha   90.00
_cell.angle_beta   90.00
_cell.angle_gamma   90.00
#
_symmetry.space_group_name_H-M   'P 1'
#
loop_
_entity.id
_entity.type
_entity.pdbx_description
1 polymer ?
#
loop_
_entity_poly.entity_id
_entity_poly.type
_entity_poly.pdbx_seq_one_letter_code
_entity_poly.pdbx_strand_id
1 'polypeptide(L)'
;LDKIPKLDELTALPEIQIMLNKYGRVMVEEKINKILDSRHLEISTAKNEKNVKDLDFSMAFYTEALTDFLKEERVQSINKIVNCLGTIYSEVLGAKIYSKDILRDFTEIYKGYNNLRYDLSDSKEIKLNEEIEKILKTYSGDGDYILFSNFSGAFYSILHTCYKDYKVISSVRESYSFEKNLDLNTLLENLNCTKKVVGNLNSISIDDYNKNYDENSFIVLSDFFGNSLEGLAKLKDNEIKELLSKERTVFLSDKFYLRNGNSELSSKGLELSKFINNKALVLADLSKSEDLPNCIVLAGSKSLIKKIKESVYSKMFYPSKEVETLFYLGIEKKISENKDNSYLKKVLTLDESKLKNRNIKFIKSLEKELEDSCDIGLIEGPYLKVEENVSYKDAYNRELIVITPKEVSAEEIEVKLRNSDPAVLCWINDGSLLINLQLVDERDNKILLETLTKAILK
;
A
#
# COMPACT_ATOMS: atom_id res chain seq x y z
N LEU A 1 -31.83 1.80 41.56
CA LEU A 1 -30.36 1.84 41.54
C LEU A 1 -29.72 0.51 41.95
N ASP A 2 -30.33 -0.21 42.95
CA ASP A 2 -29.79 -1.47 43.47
C ASP A 2 -29.77 -2.66 42.45
N LYS A 3 -30.33 -2.46 41.27
CA LYS A 3 -30.34 -3.47 40.20
C LYS A 3 -29.18 -3.35 39.21
N ILE A 4 -28.43 -2.23 39.24
CA ILE A 4 -27.28 -2.04 38.38
C ILE A 4 -26.09 -2.81 38.97
N PRO A 5 -25.48 -3.74 38.24
CA PRO A 5 -24.34 -4.50 38.74
C PRO A 5 -23.13 -3.58 38.98
N LYS A 6 -22.28 -3.98 39.92
CA LYS A 6 -21.01 -3.27 40.17
C LYS A 6 -19.97 -3.71 39.18
N LEU A 7 -18.95 -2.86 38.96
CA LEU A 7 -17.83 -3.16 38.11
C LEU A 7 -17.18 -4.51 38.41
N ASP A 8 -16.96 -4.80 39.70
CA ASP A 8 -16.33 -6.04 40.16
C ASP A 8 -17.21 -7.30 39.85
N GLU A 9 -18.52 -7.15 39.87
CA GLU A 9 -19.44 -8.25 39.52
C GLU A 9 -19.38 -8.55 38.02
N LEU A 10 -19.32 -7.52 37.18
CA LEU A 10 -19.19 -7.68 35.74
C LEU A 10 -17.82 -8.23 35.36
N THR A 11 -16.77 -7.69 35.93
CA THR A 11 -15.41 -8.14 35.62
C THR A 11 -15.11 -9.57 36.10
N ALA A 12 -15.90 -10.12 37.03
CA ALA A 12 -15.78 -11.51 37.44
C ALA A 12 -16.40 -12.52 36.46
N LEU A 13 -17.21 -12.08 35.49
CA LEU A 13 -17.83 -12.96 34.49
C LEU A 13 -16.78 -13.59 33.57
N PRO A 14 -16.85 -14.92 33.27
CA PRO A 14 -15.89 -15.61 32.41
C PRO A 14 -15.73 -14.96 31.03
N GLU A 15 -16.85 -14.55 30.42
CA GLU A 15 -16.86 -13.89 29.11
C GLU A 15 -16.11 -12.57 29.15
N ILE A 16 -16.29 -11.77 30.21
CA ILE A 16 -15.60 -10.50 30.40
C ILE A 16 -14.13 -10.72 30.75
N GLN A 17 -13.77 -11.77 31.45
CA GLN A 17 -12.38 -12.15 31.70
C GLN A 17 -11.63 -12.46 30.40
N ILE A 18 -12.28 -13.10 29.42
CA ILE A 18 -11.72 -13.29 28.08
C ILE A 18 -11.47 -11.95 27.40
N MET A 19 -12.39 -10.99 27.51
CA MET A 19 -12.25 -9.66 26.96
C MET A 19 -11.14 -8.86 27.66
N LEU A 20 -11.03 -8.94 28.99
CA LEU A 20 -9.95 -8.32 29.76
C LEU A 20 -8.56 -8.81 29.32
N ASN A 21 -8.42 -10.11 29.07
CA ASN A 21 -7.17 -10.70 28.58
C ASN A 21 -6.86 -10.29 27.12
N LYS A 22 -7.89 -10.12 26.30
CA LYS A 22 -7.73 -9.80 24.85
C LYS A 22 -7.50 -8.31 24.59
N TYR A 23 -8.23 -7.45 25.28
CA TYR A 23 -8.27 -6.00 25.00
C TYR A 23 -7.55 -5.15 26.06
N GLY A 24 -7.15 -5.78 27.17
CA GLY A 24 -6.51 -5.10 28.28
C GLY A 24 -7.52 -4.53 29.30
N ARG A 25 -7.10 -4.58 30.57
CA ARG A 25 -7.97 -4.26 31.71
C ARG A 25 -8.49 -2.83 31.68
N VAL A 26 -7.61 -1.87 31.40
CA VAL A 26 -7.94 -0.43 31.40
C VAL A 26 -9.05 -0.12 30.39
N MET A 27 -8.93 -0.62 29.16
CA MET A 27 -9.91 -0.40 28.11
C MET A 27 -11.28 -1.00 28.47
N VAL A 28 -11.29 -2.25 28.89
CA VAL A 28 -12.54 -2.97 29.20
C VAL A 28 -13.26 -2.33 30.38
N GLU A 29 -12.55 -1.98 31.46
CA GLU A 29 -13.14 -1.30 32.63
C GLU A 29 -13.68 0.09 32.28
N GLU A 30 -12.99 0.86 31.40
CA GLU A 30 -13.48 2.15 30.91
C GLU A 30 -14.82 2.00 30.17
N LYS A 31 -14.94 0.97 29.30
CA LYS A 31 -16.18 0.71 28.56
C LYS A 31 -17.31 0.26 29.45
N ILE A 32 -17.02 -0.63 30.40
CA ILE A 32 -18.01 -1.05 31.41
C ILE A 32 -18.54 0.19 32.16
N ASN A 33 -17.67 1.07 32.62
CA ASN A 33 -18.08 2.28 33.31
C ASN A 33 -18.99 3.16 32.44
N LYS A 34 -18.68 3.33 31.14
CA LYS A 34 -19.55 4.08 30.21
C LYS A 34 -20.94 3.45 30.09
N ILE A 35 -21.04 2.12 30.05
CA ILE A 35 -22.33 1.42 30.00
C ILE A 35 -23.10 1.61 31.32
N LEU A 36 -22.41 1.52 32.45
CA LEU A 36 -23.03 1.75 33.76
C LEU A 36 -23.52 3.20 33.90
N ASP A 37 -22.71 4.18 33.49
CA ASP A 37 -23.08 5.61 33.51
C ASP A 37 -24.29 5.88 32.61
N SER A 38 -24.35 5.27 31.42
CA SER A 38 -25.51 5.38 30.53
C SER A 38 -26.77 4.83 31.19
N ARG A 39 -26.70 3.67 31.87
CA ARG A 39 -27.84 3.11 32.63
C ARG A 39 -28.25 4.02 33.78
N HIS A 40 -27.29 4.60 34.51
CA HIS A 40 -27.62 5.56 35.58
C HIS A 40 -28.33 6.80 35.00
N LEU A 41 -27.90 7.29 33.85
CA LEU A 41 -28.52 8.41 33.18
C LEU A 41 -29.95 8.08 32.72
N GLU A 42 -30.17 6.92 32.11
CA GLU A 42 -31.49 6.46 31.65
C GLU A 42 -32.48 6.35 32.82
N ILE A 43 -32.06 5.85 33.97
CA ILE A 43 -32.89 5.77 35.16
C ILE A 43 -33.23 7.17 35.71
N SER A 44 -32.21 8.03 35.77
CA SER A 44 -32.37 9.39 36.34
C SER A 44 -33.24 10.31 35.46
N THR A 45 -33.30 10.05 34.16
CA THR A 45 -34.08 10.83 33.19
C THR A 45 -35.44 10.19 32.86
N ALA A 46 -35.75 9.03 33.39
CA ALA A 46 -37.01 8.34 33.16
C ALA A 46 -38.22 9.14 33.68
N LYS A 47 -39.18 9.39 32.80
CA LYS A 47 -40.39 10.20 33.12
C LYS A 47 -41.38 9.50 34.02
N ASN A 48 -41.35 8.17 34.13
CA ASN A 48 -42.24 7.39 34.97
C ASN A 48 -41.62 6.04 35.36
N GLU A 49 -42.18 5.38 36.40
CA GLU A 49 -41.69 4.06 36.85
C GLU A 49 -41.84 2.93 35.85
N LYS A 50 -42.75 3.05 34.88
CA LYS A 50 -42.94 2.05 33.85
C LYS A 50 -41.73 1.97 32.94
N ASN A 51 -41.19 3.10 32.54
CA ASN A 51 -39.99 3.20 31.66
C ASN A 51 -38.76 2.58 32.34
N VAL A 52 -38.65 2.64 33.66
CA VAL A 52 -37.57 1.99 34.42
C VAL A 52 -37.75 0.47 34.52
N LYS A 53 -39.01 -0.01 34.59
CA LYS A 53 -39.32 -1.44 34.66
C LYS A 53 -39.03 -2.17 33.34
N ASP A 54 -39.11 -1.45 32.24
CA ASP A 54 -38.87 -1.98 30.90
C ASP A 54 -37.35 -2.08 30.55
N LEU A 55 -36.44 -1.55 31.40
CA LEU A 55 -35.00 -1.65 31.22
C LEU A 55 -34.49 -3.05 31.61
N ASP A 56 -33.63 -3.59 30.75
CA ASP A 56 -32.93 -4.86 31.03
C ASP A 56 -31.68 -4.63 31.91
N PHE A 57 -31.62 -5.30 33.05
CA PHE A 57 -30.51 -5.28 34.00
C PHE A 57 -29.78 -6.62 34.09
N SER A 58 -30.03 -7.53 33.13
CA SER A 58 -29.39 -8.85 33.11
C SER A 58 -27.89 -8.71 32.83
N MET A 59 -27.09 -9.66 33.35
CA MET A 59 -25.66 -9.75 33.05
C MET A 59 -25.41 -9.92 31.55
N ALA A 60 -26.34 -10.61 30.85
CA ALA A 60 -26.32 -10.81 29.42
C ALA A 60 -26.33 -9.47 28.66
N PHE A 61 -27.21 -8.52 29.05
CA PHE A 61 -27.27 -7.19 28.48
C PHE A 61 -25.91 -6.48 28.56
N TYR A 62 -25.28 -6.46 29.75
CA TYR A 62 -24.01 -5.77 29.93
C TYR A 62 -22.86 -6.42 29.13
N THR A 63 -22.87 -7.74 29.02
CA THR A 63 -21.90 -8.49 28.22
C THR A 63 -22.08 -8.23 26.73
N GLU A 64 -23.32 -8.16 26.24
CA GLU A 64 -23.63 -7.84 24.85
C GLU A 64 -23.26 -6.40 24.52
N ALA A 65 -23.70 -5.43 25.34
CA ALA A 65 -23.34 -4.02 25.17
C ALA A 65 -21.82 -3.80 25.16
N LEU A 66 -21.09 -4.45 26.09
CA LEU A 66 -19.63 -4.40 26.10
C LEU A 66 -19.02 -5.01 24.83
N THR A 67 -19.59 -6.12 24.36
CA THR A 67 -19.13 -6.76 23.11
C THR A 67 -19.29 -5.82 21.93
N ASP A 68 -20.41 -5.11 21.85
CA ASP A 68 -20.68 -4.17 20.77
C ASP A 68 -19.77 -2.93 20.85
N PHE A 69 -19.57 -2.36 22.02
CA PHE A 69 -18.58 -1.29 22.22
C PHE A 69 -17.17 -1.70 21.80
N LEU A 70 -16.75 -2.90 22.15
CA LEU A 70 -15.42 -3.41 21.80
C LEU A 70 -15.32 -3.76 20.30
N LYS A 71 -16.42 -4.12 19.64
CA LYS A 71 -16.47 -4.29 18.18
C LYS A 71 -16.35 -2.94 17.47
N GLU A 72 -17.10 -1.92 17.90
CA GLU A 72 -17.01 -0.57 17.31
C GLU A 72 -15.59 -0.01 17.40
N GLU A 73 -14.91 -0.19 18.53
CA GLU A 73 -13.53 0.28 18.70
C GLU A 73 -12.54 -0.55 17.86
N ARG A 74 -12.81 -1.83 17.65
CA ARG A 74 -12.02 -2.70 16.78
C ARG A 74 -12.14 -2.30 15.31
N VAL A 75 -13.29 -1.82 14.87
CA VAL A 75 -13.48 -1.28 13.52
C VAL A 75 -12.61 -0.03 13.30
N GLN A 76 -12.31 0.73 14.35
CA GLN A 76 -11.43 1.91 14.30
C GLN A 76 -9.94 1.56 14.44
N SER A 77 -9.57 0.32 14.76
CA SER A 77 -8.18 -0.13 14.89
C SER A 77 -7.63 -0.68 13.57
N ILE A 78 -6.29 -0.85 13.50
CA ILE A 78 -5.64 -1.46 12.34
C ILE A 78 -5.92 -2.97 12.35
N ASN A 79 -6.69 -3.44 11.39
CA ASN A 79 -7.08 -4.85 11.27
C ASN A 79 -6.74 -5.41 9.88
N LYS A 80 -6.60 -6.74 9.81
CA LYS A 80 -6.59 -7.43 8.52
C LYS A 80 -7.98 -7.28 7.88
N ILE A 81 -8.00 -6.99 6.58
CA ILE A 81 -9.21 -6.91 5.77
C ILE A 81 -9.17 -7.94 4.64
N VAL A 82 -10.33 -8.26 4.09
CA VAL A 82 -10.47 -9.03 2.85
C VAL A 82 -10.70 -8.04 1.70
N ASN A 83 -9.69 -7.91 0.83
CA ASN A 83 -9.73 -6.98 -0.30
C ASN A 83 -10.36 -7.64 -1.52
N CYS A 84 -11.58 -7.24 -1.86
CA CYS A 84 -12.27 -7.64 -3.08
C CYS A 84 -12.39 -6.51 -4.11
N LEU A 85 -11.65 -5.41 -3.95
CA LEU A 85 -11.75 -4.20 -4.79
C LEU A 85 -11.11 -4.32 -6.18
N GLY A 86 -10.25 -5.31 -6.44
CA GLY A 86 -9.55 -5.39 -7.73
C GLY A 86 -8.38 -4.40 -7.90
N THR A 87 -7.98 -3.69 -6.84
CA THR A 87 -6.78 -2.85 -6.81
C THR A 87 -5.69 -3.55 -6.01
N ILE A 88 -4.53 -3.81 -6.65
CA ILE A 88 -3.45 -4.61 -6.06
C ILE A 88 -2.76 -3.81 -4.93
N TYR A 89 -2.36 -2.59 -5.22
CA TYR A 89 -1.75 -1.67 -4.26
C TYR A 89 -2.68 -0.51 -4.01
N SER A 90 -3.38 -0.56 -2.89
CA SER A 90 -4.26 0.52 -2.44
C SER A 90 -3.58 1.31 -1.34
N GLU A 91 -3.39 2.61 -1.56
CA GLU A 91 -2.82 3.49 -0.55
C GLU A 91 -3.75 3.62 0.68
N VAL A 92 -5.06 3.55 0.45
CA VAL A 92 -6.06 3.61 1.52
C VAL A 92 -5.97 2.37 2.41
N LEU A 93 -5.60 1.22 1.84
CA LEU A 93 -5.51 -0.07 2.54
C LEU A 93 -4.11 -0.37 3.10
N GLY A 94 -3.19 0.61 3.08
CA GLY A 94 -1.83 0.42 3.58
C GLY A 94 -0.89 -0.29 2.61
N ALA A 95 -1.31 -0.42 1.38
CA ALA A 95 -0.57 -0.66 0.13
C ALA A 95 0.37 -1.87 0.01
N LYS A 96 0.81 -2.55 1.08
CA LYS A 96 1.86 -3.58 0.94
C LYS A 96 1.49 -4.91 1.54
N ILE A 97 1.67 -5.95 0.71
CA ILE A 97 1.63 -7.34 1.16
C ILE A 97 3.03 -7.92 0.99
N TYR A 98 3.72 -8.15 2.08
CA TYR A 98 5.01 -8.83 2.08
C TYR A 98 4.85 -10.34 1.96
N SER A 99 5.83 -11.01 1.33
CA SER A 99 5.86 -12.47 1.31
C SER A 99 5.99 -13.03 2.74
N LYS A 100 5.38 -14.21 2.96
CA LYS A 100 5.42 -14.85 4.29
C LYS A 100 6.85 -15.14 4.77
N ASP A 101 7.74 -15.44 3.84
CA ASP A 101 9.13 -15.77 4.16
C ASP A 101 9.90 -14.53 4.62
N ILE A 102 9.70 -13.38 3.98
CA ILE A 102 10.29 -12.11 4.42
C ILE A 102 9.78 -11.75 5.82
N LEU A 103 8.46 -11.86 6.05
CA LEU A 103 7.87 -11.53 7.36
C LEU A 103 8.35 -12.49 8.46
N ARG A 104 8.49 -13.80 8.17
CA ARG A 104 9.03 -14.77 9.11
C ARG A 104 10.45 -14.40 9.50
N ASP A 105 11.32 -14.18 8.52
CA ASP A 105 12.74 -13.91 8.78
C ASP A 105 12.92 -12.56 9.47
N PHE A 106 12.17 -11.54 9.10
CA PHE A 106 12.12 -10.26 9.79
C PHE A 106 11.69 -10.42 11.25
N THR A 107 10.62 -11.20 11.50
CA THR A 107 10.13 -11.45 12.86
C THR A 107 11.18 -12.19 13.70
N GLU A 108 11.85 -13.20 13.14
CA GLU A 108 12.89 -13.93 13.85
C GLU A 108 14.09 -13.01 14.23
N ILE A 109 14.50 -12.12 13.32
CA ILE A 109 15.57 -11.14 13.57
C ILE A 109 15.19 -10.18 14.70
N TYR A 110 13.92 -9.69 14.70
CA TYR A 110 13.49 -8.65 15.65
C TYR A 110 12.88 -9.18 16.95
N LYS A 111 12.73 -10.48 17.12
CA LYS A 111 12.31 -11.09 18.41
C LYS A 111 13.36 -10.94 19.52
N GLY A 112 14.62 -10.67 19.18
CA GLY A 112 15.70 -10.55 20.14
C GLY A 112 16.83 -9.66 19.64
N TYR A 113 17.96 -9.74 20.34
CA TYR A 113 19.18 -9.09 19.88
C TYR A 113 19.66 -9.72 18.57
N ASN A 114 20.19 -8.89 17.67
CA ASN A 114 20.65 -9.31 16.36
C ASN A 114 22.00 -8.66 16.02
N ASN A 115 22.62 -9.14 14.97
CA ASN A 115 23.92 -8.68 14.51
C ASN A 115 23.85 -7.78 13.26
N LEU A 116 22.75 -7.07 13.04
CA LEU A 116 22.57 -6.21 11.85
C LEU A 116 23.70 -5.20 11.60
N ARG A 117 24.45 -4.86 12.61
CA ARG A 117 25.59 -3.95 12.53
C ARG A 117 26.91 -4.55 13.00
N TYR A 118 26.97 -5.86 13.17
CA TYR A 118 28.13 -6.51 13.74
C TYR A 118 28.49 -7.79 13.01
N ASP A 119 29.69 -7.85 12.43
CA ASP A 119 30.23 -9.07 11.85
C ASP A 119 30.72 -10.01 12.94
N LEU A 120 30.08 -11.18 13.02
CA LEU A 120 30.45 -12.19 14.02
C LEU A 120 31.79 -12.87 13.72
N SER A 121 32.28 -12.77 12.47
CA SER A 121 33.52 -13.43 12.05
C SER A 121 34.79 -12.63 12.41
N ASP A 122 34.73 -11.31 12.27
CA ASP A 122 35.91 -10.45 12.49
C ASP A 122 35.69 -9.35 13.53
N SER A 123 34.52 -9.36 14.19
CA SER A 123 34.17 -8.41 15.27
C SER A 123 34.15 -6.94 14.85
N LYS A 124 33.85 -6.67 13.55
CA LYS A 124 33.77 -5.31 13.01
C LYS A 124 32.34 -4.85 12.82
N GLU A 125 32.17 -3.55 12.66
CA GLU A 125 30.88 -2.98 12.27
C GLU A 125 30.55 -3.33 10.83
N ILE A 126 29.40 -3.98 10.60
CA ILE A 126 28.81 -4.15 9.28
C ILE A 126 27.97 -2.92 8.95
N LYS A 127 28.07 -2.47 7.72
CA LYS A 127 27.18 -1.46 7.16
C LYS A 127 26.24 -2.11 6.17
N LEU A 128 25.02 -2.37 6.61
CA LEU A 128 23.99 -3.05 5.79
C LEU A 128 23.78 -2.38 4.43
N ASN A 129 23.86 -1.04 4.39
CA ASN A 129 23.78 -0.28 3.16
C ASN A 129 24.88 -0.61 2.14
N GLU A 130 26.09 -1.00 2.58
CA GLU A 130 27.17 -1.44 1.69
C GLU A 130 26.87 -2.81 1.07
N GLU A 131 26.27 -3.72 1.82
CA GLU A 131 25.81 -5.02 1.29
C GLU A 131 24.64 -4.84 0.31
N ILE A 132 23.66 -4.00 0.65
CA ILE A 132 22.57 -3.63 -0.28
C ILE A 132 23.13 -3.06 -1.58
N GLU A 133 24.10 -2.16 -1.49
CA GLU A 133 24.74 -1.56 -2.68
C GLU A 133 25.45 -2.61 -3.54
N LYS A 134 26.16 -3.56 -2.98
CA LYS A 134 26.83 -4.67 -3.71
C LYS A 134 25.80 -5.48 -4.49
N ILE A 135 24.68 -5.79 -3.83
CA ILE A 135 23.60 -6.53 -4.44
C ILE A 135 22.99 -5.74 -5.61
N LEU A 136 22.65 -4.48 -5.39
CA LEU A 136 22.08 -3.62 -6.43
C LEU A 136 23.03 -3.46 -7.63
N LYS A 137 24.35 -3.33 -7.41
CA LYS A 137 25.35 -3.31 -8.49
C LYS A 137 25.31 -4.58 -9.34
N THR A 138 25.15 -5.72 -8.73
CA THR A 138 25.09 -7.00 -9.44
C THR A 138 23.85 -7.10 -10.35
N TYR A 139 22.70 -6.59 -9.90
CA TYR A 139 21.42 -6.76 -10.58
C TYR A 139 20.94 -5.55 -11.38
N SER A 140 21.49 -4.36 -11.14
CA SER A 140 21.02 -3.13 -11.77
C SER A 140 22.10 -2.34 -12.51
N GLY A 141 23.33 -2.85 -12.55
CA GLY A 141 24.42 -2.23 -13.31
C GLY A 141 25.44 -1.46 -12.47
N ASP A 142 26.52 -1.03 -13.13
CA ASP A 142 27.72 -0.42 -12.52
C ASP A 142 27.51 1.07 -12.18
N GLY A 143 26.51 1.37 -11.34
CA GLY A 143 26.31 2.67 -10.71
C GLY A 143 26.67 2.63 -9.23
N ASP A 144 26.64 3.78 -8.55
CA ASP A 144 26.56 3.83 -7.09
C ASP A 144 25.08 3.94 -6.67
N TYR A 145 24.81 3.54 -5.43
CA TYR A 145 23.44 3.45 -4.91
C TYR A 145 23.35 3.99 -3.49
N ILE A 146 22.19 4.56 -3.15
CA ILE A 146 21.82 4.95 -1.80
C ILE A 146 20.30 4.86 -1.64
N LEU A 147 19.82 4.52 -0.45
CA LEU A 147 18.40 4.45 -0.10
C LEU A 147 17.90 5.77 0.50
N PHE A 148 16.64 6.08 0.21
CA PHE A 148 15.89 7.18 0.80
C PHE A 148 14.50 6.72 1.25
N SER A 149 13.93 7.38 2.26
CA SER A 149 12.61 7.06 2.78
C SER A 149 11.48 7.34 1.78
N ASN A 150 11.64 8.36 0.93
CA ASN A 150 10.63 8.78 -0.05
C ASN A 150 11.27 9.62 -1.18
N PHE A 151 10.51 9.85 -2.26
CA PHE A 151 10.94 10.65 -3.41
C PHE A 151 11.29 12.10 -3.02
N SER A 152 10.47 12.74 -2.21
CA SER A 152 10.67 14.13 -1.81
C SER A 152 11.99 14.34 -1.07
N GLY A 153 12.31 13.47 -0.11
CA GLY A 153 13.57 13.52 0.62
C GLY A 153 14.79 13.24 -0.26
N ALA A 154 14.67 12.28 -1.19
CA ALA A 154 15.70 11.99 -2.17
C ALA A 154 15.95 13.20 -3.11
N PHE A 155 14.88 13.76 -3.66
CA PHE A 155 14.95 14.89 -4.57
C PHE A 155 15.46 16.15 -3.87
N TYR A 156 15.00 16.42 -2.65
CA TYR A 156 15.53 17.49 -1.80
C TYR A 156 17.04 17.36 -1.58
N SER A 157 17.51 16.13 -1.29
CA SER A 157 18.93 15.86 -1.09
C SER A 157 19.74 16.11 -2.37
N ILE A 158 19.22 15.74 -3.53
CA ILE A 158 19.82 15.99 -4.83
C ILE A 158 19.91 17.49 -5.09
N LEU A 159 18.81 18.23 -4.94
CA LEU A 159 18.76 19.66 -5.15
C LEU A 159 19.79 20.40 -4.29
N HIS A 160 19.71 20.22 -2.98
CA HIS A 160 20.59 20.96 -2.06
C HIS A 160 22.06 20.59 -2.17
N THR A 161 22.38 19.35 -2.56
CA THR A 161 23.76 18.89 -2.64
C THR A 161 24.40 19.17 -3.99
N CYS A 162 23.61 19.04 -5.07
CA CYS A 162 24.16 19.05 -6.43
C CYS A 162 23.67 20.22 -7.29
N TYR A 163 22.43 20.70 -7.08
CA TYR A 163 21.75 21.59 -8.02
C TYR A 163 21.03 22.78 -7.38
N LYS A 164 21.47 23.25 -6.20
CA LYS A 164 20.78 24.30 -5.43
C LYS A 164 20.50 25.58 -6.22
N ASP A 165 21.44 26.00 -7.08
CA ASP A 165 21.34 27.24 -7.82
C ASP A 165 20.98 27.03 -9.31
N TYR A 166 20.56 25.82 -9.65
CA TYR A 166 20.24 25.46 -11.04
C TYR A 166 18.76 25.68 -11.34
N LYS A 167 18.47 26.05 -12.56
CA LYS A 167 17.12 26.13 -13.12
C LYS A 167 16.60 24.71 -13.40
N VAL A 168 15.44 24.36 -12.89
CA VAL A 168 14.78 23.08 -13.17
C VAL A 168 14.05 23.13 -14.50
N ILE A 169 14.34 22.20 -15.40
CA ILE A 169 13.60 22.00 -16.65
C ILE A 169 12.75 20.75 -16.51
N SER A 170 11.43 20.89 -16.61
CA SER A 170 10.49 19.77 -16.53
C SER A 170 9.29 20.02 -17.42
N SER A 171 8.58 18.98 -17.82
CA SER A 171 7.31 19.14 -18.53
C SER A 171 6.13 19.37 -17.57
N VAL A 172 4.97 19.63 -18.13
CA VAL A 172 3.71 19.72 -17.34
C VAL A 172 3.44 18.42 -16.60
N ARG A 173 3.86 17.28 -17.16
CA ARG A 173 3.68 15.95 -16.57
C ARG A 173 4.30 15.85 -15.18
N GLU A 174 5.55 16.28 -15.01
CA GLU A 174 6.26 16.21 -13.73
C GLU A 174 5.61 17.09 -12.66
N SER A 175 4.87 18.12 -13.07
CA SER A 175 4.16 19.01 -12.15
C SER A 175 3.01 18.31 -11.41
N TYR A 176 2.40 17.28 -12.02
CA TYR A 176 1.27 16.55 -11.44
C TYR A 176 1.66 15.21 -10.79
N SER A 177 2.90 14.77 -11.01
CA SER A 177 3.25 13.36 -10.83
C SER A 177 4.34 13.11 -9.81
N PHE A 178 4.67 14.05 -8.97
CA PHE A 178 5.85 13.91 -8.14
C PHE A 178 5.65 12.95 -6.97
N GLU A 179 4.69 13.22 -6.11
CA GLU A 179 4.33 12.39 -4.95
C GLU A 179 2.90 12.75 -4.49
N LYS A 180 2.22 11.85 -3.80
CA LYS A 180 0.87 12.12 -3.31
C LYS A 180 0.85 13.35 -2.39
N ASN A 181 -0.04 14.28 -2.69
CA ASN A 181 -0.22 15.55 -1.98
C ASN A 181 1.00 16.50 -2.01
N LEU A 182 2.01 16.21 -2.84
CA LEU A 182 3.16 17.07 -3.03
C LEU A 182 3.58 17.08 -4.50
N ASP A 183 3.19 18.10 -5.22
CA ASP A 183 3.63 18.31 -6.59
C ASP A 183 5.03 18.95 -6.67
N LEU A 184 5.67 18.78 -7.82
CA LEU A 184 7.02 19.33 -8.04
C LEU A 184 7.06 20.84 -7.91
N ASN A 185 5.98 21.56 -8.30
CA ASN A 185 5.96 23.03 -8.22
C ASN A 185 6.02 23.48 -6.76
N THR A 186 5.12 22.92 -5.92
CA THR A 186 5.08 23.21 -4.48
C THR A 186 6.43 22.95 -3.81
N LEU A 187 7.09 21.84 -4.17
CA LEU A 187 8.42 21.55 -3.64
C LEU A 187 9.47 22.58 -4.10
N LEU A 188 9.51 22.93 -5.39
CA LEU A 188 10.47 23.88 -5.96
C LEU A 188 10.23 25.30 -5.44
N GLU A 189 8.98 25.74 -5.26
CA GLU A 189 8.63 27.03 -4.68
C GLU A 189 9.14 27.15 -3.24
N ASN A 190 8.91 26.13 -2.43
CA ASN A 190 9.42 26.08 -1.04
C ASN A 190 10.96 26.08 -0.97
N LEU A 191 11.63 25.63 -2.02
CA LEU A 191 13.09 25.62 -2.14
C LEU A 191 13.65 26.86 -2.84
N ASN A 192 12.81 27.81 -3.24
CA ASN A 192 13.16 28.99 -4.02
C ASN A 192 13.89 28.64 -5.34
N CYS A 193 13.55 27.53 -5.97
CA CYS A 193 14.14 27.08 -7.22
C CYS A 193 13.42 27.69 -8.42
N THR A 194 14.19 28.18 -9.40
CA THR A 194 13.63 28.62 -10.68
C THR A 194 13.22 27.41 -11.52
N LYS A 195 12.02 27.45 -12.11
CA LYS A 195 11.51 26.39 -12.96
C LYS A 195 11.23 26.87 -14.38
N LYS A 196 11.54 26.03 -15.36
CA LYS A 196 11.15 26.17 -16.77
C LYS A 196 10.31 24.98 -17.19
N VAL A 197 9.03 25.20 -17.45
CA VAL A 197 8.14 24.19 -18.03
C VAL A 197 8.34 24.13 -19.54
N VAL A 198 8.49 22.93 -20.08
CA VAL A 198 8.69 22.65 -21.52
C VAL A 198 7.59 21.77 -22.07
N GLY A 199 7.38 21.82 -23.39
CA GLY A 199 6.26 21.13 -24.06
C GLY A 199 4.89 21.68 -23.68
N ASN A 200 3.87 20.91 -23.95
CA ASN A 200 2.47 21.18 -23.56
C ASN A 200 1.74 19.88 -23.19
N LEU A 201 0.46 19.97 -22.85
CA LEU A 201 -0.35 18.81 -22.41
C LEU A 201 -0.39 17.68 -23.46
N ASN A 202 -0.45 18.03 -24.74
CA ASN A 202 -0.68 17.09 -25.84
C ASN A 202 0.59 16.72 -26.62
N SER A 203 1.70 17.46 -26.41
CA SER A 203 2.95 17.28 -27.15
C SER A 203 4.15 17.59 -26.30
N ILE A 204 5.10 16.69 -26.28
CA ILE A 204 6.42 16.82 -25.70
C ILE A 204 7.43 16.09 -26.57
N SER A 205 8.58 16.68 -26.77
CA SER A 205 9.69 16.11 -27.54
C SER A 205 11.01 16.34 -26.84
N ILE A 206 12.03 15.60 -27.21
CA ILE A 206 13.39 15.81 -26.72
C ILE A 206 13.93 17.21 -27.03
N ASP A 207 13.51 17.79 -28.16
CA ASP A 207 13.90 19.13 -28.57
C ASP A 207 13.39 20.22 -27.63
N ASP A 208 12.25 20.00 -26.98
CA ASP A 208 11.70 20.93 -25.98
C ASP A 208 12.63 21.05 -24.77
N TYR A 209 13.27 19.96 -24.38
CA TYR A 209 14.30 19.97 -23.35
C TYR A 209 15.61 20.56 -23.86
N ASN A 210 16.08 20.13 -25.03
CA ASN A 210 17.37 20.51 -25.60
C ASN A 210 17.50 22.02 -25.80
N LYS A 211 16.45 22.67 -26.27
CA LYS A 211 16.40 24.12 -26.50
C LYS A 211 16.51 24.96 -25.23
N ASN A 212 16.14 24.38 -24.09
CA ASN A 212 16.10 25.07 -22.80
C ASN A 212 17.24 24.66 -21.85
N TYR A 213 18.04 23.63 -22.23
CA TYR A 213 19.14 23.11 -21.44
C TYR A 213 20.39 23.93 -21.63
N ASP A 214 20.96 24.41 -20.53
CA ASP A 214 22.19 25.18 -20.46
C ASP A 214 23.06 24.69 -19.26
N GLU A 215 24.22 25.34 -19.07
CA GLU A 215 25.16 24.97 -18.01
C GLU A 215 24.64 25.20 -16.60
N ASN A 216 23.63 26.06 -16.43
CA ASN A 216 22.99 26.38 -15.15
C ASN A 216 21.61 25.73 -14.98
N SER A 217 21.34 24.69 -15.72
CA SER A 217 20.06 23.98 -15.66
C SER A 217 20.22 22.48 -15.47
N PHE A 218 19.19 21.83 -14.92
CA PHE A 218 19.08 20.40 -14.88
C PHE A 218 17.67 19.93 -15.27
N ILE A 219 17.58 18.72 -15.78
CA ILE A 219 16.35 18.14 -16.32
C ILE A 219 15.74 17.21 -15.27
N VAL A 220 14.44 17.32 -15.05
CA VAL A 220 13.64 16.37 -14.26
C VAL A 220 12.66 15.68 -15.18
N LEU A 221 12.65 14.35 -15.13
CA LEU A 221 11.77 13.46 -15.88
C LEU A 221 11.04 12.54 -14.90
N SER A 222 9.82 12.14 -15.24
CA SER A 222 9.09 11.14 -14.44
C SER A 222 8.24 10.19 -15.29
N ASP A 223 8.07 8.97 -14.80
CA ASP A 223 7.10 8.01 -15.34
C ASP A 223 6.56 7.09 -14.22
N PHE A 224 5.35 7.37 -13.73
CA PHE A 224 4.70 6.65 -12.63
C PHE A 224 3.47 5.87 -13.12
N PHE A 225 3.11 4.79 -12.40
CA PHE A 225 1.90 4.01 -12.70
C PHE A 225 0.60 4.81 -12.55
N GLY A 226 0.48 5.58 -11.48
CA GLY A 226 -0.73 6.35 -11.18
C GLY A 226 -0.92 7.63 -12.00
N ASN A 227 0.03 8.00 -12.84
CA ASN A 227 0.04 9.27 -13.57
C ASN A 227 -0.33 9.14 -15.05
N SER A 228 -1.18 8.22 -15.37
CA SER A 228 -1.86 8.27 -16.67
C SER A 228 -3.05 9.24 -16.59
N LEU A 229 -2.78 10.55 -16.43
CA LEU A 229 -3.75 11.51 -16.94
C LEU A 229 -3.88 11.20 -18.43
N GLU A 230 -4.99 10.59 -18.81
CA GLU A 230 -5.26 10.22 -20.19
C GLU A 230 -5.07 11.45 -21.09
N GLY A 231 -4.22 11.31 -22.10
CA GLY A 231 -3.94 12.36 -23.04
C GLY A 231 -2.69 13.21 -22.76
N LEU A 232 -2.02 13.09 -21.61
CA LEU A 232 -0.71 13.76 -21.44
C LEU A 232 0.34 13.11 -22.32
N ALA A 233 1.02 13.95 -23.11
CA ALA A 233 2.16 13.53 -23.90
C ALA A 233 3.30 13.02 -23.00
N LYS A 234 3.98 11.96 -23.42
CA LYS A 234 5.17 11.42 -22.74
C LYS A 234 6.29 11.14 -23.73
N LEU A 235 7.50 11.21 -23.25
CA LEU A 235 8.68 10.77 -24.00
C LEU A 235 8.68 9.25 -24.10
N LYS A 236 9.31 8.74 -25.17
CA LYS A 236 9.60 7.32 -25.33
C LYS A 236 10.84 6.94 -24.52
N ASP A 237 11.01 5.68 -24.21
CA ASP A 237 12.17 5.18 -23.44
C ASP A 237 13.52 5.55 -24.07
N ASN A 238 13.62 5.55 -25.40
CA ASN A 238 14.85 5.95 -26.09
C ASN A 238 15.14 7.44 -25.94
N GLU A 239 14.12 8.29 -25.94
CA GLU A 239 14.26 9.74 -25.72
C GLU A 239 14.65 10.05 -24.27
N ILE A 240 14.06 9.32 -23.30
CA ILE A 240 14.46 9.39 -21.89
C ILE A 240 15.94 9.00 -21.73
N LYS A 241 16.37 7.89 -22.34
CA LYS A 241 17.77 7.44 -22.29
C LYS A 241 18.73 8.44 -22.93
N GLU A 242 18.32 9.09 -24.00
CA GLU A 242 19.12 10.14 -24.63
C GLU A 242 19.28 11.35 -23.69
N LEU A 243 18.22 11.79 -23.01
CA LEU A 243 18.31 12.85 -22.01
C LEU A 243 19.16 12.43 -20.80
N LEU A 244 19.07 11.19 -20.36
CA LEU A 244 19.92 10.63 -19.30
C LEU A 244 21.39 10.52 -19.70
N SER A 245 21.73 10.54 -21.00
CA SER A 245 23.11 10.63 -21.47
C SER A 245 23.73 12.01 -21.23
N LYS A 246 22.91 13.02 -20.95
CA LYS A 246 23.34 14.34 -20.53
C LYS A 246 23.65 14.35 -19.03
N GLU A 247 24.65 15.12 -18.65
CA GLU A 247 24.85 15.46 -17.25
C GLU A 247 23.64 16.23 -16.71
N ARG A 248 23.44 16.20 -15.41
CA ARG A 248 22.37 16.95 -14.73
C ARG A 248 20.95 16.59 -15.19
N THR A 249 20.69 15.29 -15.34
CA THR A 249 19.34 14.76 -15.55
C THR A 249 18.98 13.86 -14.37
N VAL A 250 17.75 14.00 -13.89
CA VAL A 250 17.15 13.18 -12.82
C VAL A 250 15.87 12.54 -13.36
N PHE A 251 15.76 11.22 -13.26
CA PHE A 251 14.58 10.47 -13.69
C PHE A 251 13.96 9.73 -12.52
N LEU A 252 12.67 9.94 -12.30
CA LEU A 252 11.89 9.36 -11.21
C LEU A 252 10.88 8.36 -11.76
N SER A 253 10.78 7.15 -11.17
CA SER A 253 9.74 6.20 -11.52
C SER A 253 9.48 5.14 -10.45
N ASP A 254 8.22 4.74 -10.31
CA ASP A 254 7.76 3.58 -9.54
C ASP A 254 7.54 2.32 -10.42
N LYS A 255 7.87 2.41 -11.72
CA LYS A 255 7.77 1.32 -12.69
C LYS A 255 9.02 0.48 -12.81
N PHE A 256 10.10 0.86 -12.11
CA PHE A 256 11.36 0.15 -12.21
C PHE A 256 11.29 -1.26 -11.61
N TYR A 257 11.97 -2.20 -12.28
CA TYR A 257 12.23 -3.54 -11.79
C TYR A 257 13.71 -3.91 -11.98
N LEU A 258 14.19 -4.86 -11.18
CA LEU A 258 15.55 -5.36 -11.23
C LEU A 258 15.76 -6.30 -12.43
N ARG A 259 16.98 -6.42 -12.90
CA ARG A 259 17.35 -7.38 -13.95
C ARG A 259 16.97 -8.80 -13.52
N ASN A 260 16.34 -9.55 -14.42
CA ASN A 260 15.71 -10.85 -14.16
C ASN A 260 14.49 -10.79 -13.24
N GLY A 261 13.97 -9.60 -12.97
CA GLY A 261 12.71 -9.40 -12.29
C GLY A 261 11.51 -9.84 -13.13
N ASN A 262 10.35 -9.43 -12.70
CA ASN A 262 9.07 -9.87 -13.20
C ASN A 262 8.85 -9.59 -14.70
N SER A 263 8.93 -10.62 -15.55
CA SER A 263 8.67 -10.51 -17.01
C SER A 263 7.24 -10.05 -17.32
N GLU A 264 6.29 -10.24 -16.40
CA GLU A 264 4.88 -9.84 -16.56
C GLU A 264 4.70 -8.32 -16.51
N LEU A 265 5.59 -7.61 -15.80
CA LEU A 265 5.66 -6.15 -15.83
C LEU A 265 6.38 -5.62 -17.06
N SER A 266 7.06 -6.47 -17.83
CA SER A 266 7.95 -6.04 -18.92
C SER A 266 7.25 -5.23 -20.02
N SER A 267 5.94 -5.39 -20.19
CA SER A 267 5.15 -4.60 -21.13
C SER A 267 4.84 -3.17 -20.63
N LYS A 268 4.87 -2.93 -19.32
CA LYS A 268 4.50 -1.66 -18.67
C LYS A 268 5.57 -1.15 -17.71
N GLY A 269 6.58 -1.95 -17.36
CA GLY A 269 7.66 -1.62 -16.44
C GLY A 269 8.97 -1.23 -17.13
N LEU A 270 9.90 -0.68 -16.35
CA LEU A 270 11.20 -0.20 -16.78
C LEU A 270 12.31 -1.04 -16.12
N GLU A 271 13.13 -1.71 -16.89
CA GLU A 271 14.30 -2.41 -16.34
C GLU A 271 15.35 -1.40 -15.88
N LEU A 272 15.59 -1.31 -14.58
CA LEU A 272 16.43 -0.28 -13.97
C LEU A 272 17.84 -0.23 -14.59
N SER A 273 18.44 -1.40 -14.87
CA SER A 273 19.77 -1.50 -15.48
C SER A 273 19.92 -0.75 -16.81
N LYS A 274 18.83 -0.56 -17.55
CA LYS A 274 18.84 0.11 -18.86
C LYS A 274 18.84 1.63 -18.76
N PHE A 275 18.62 2.19 -17.57
CA PHE A 275 18.54 3.62 -17.33
C PHE A 275 19.70 4.18 -16.48
N ILE A 276 20.46 3.30 -15.82
CA ILE A 276 21.63 3.70 -15.03
C ILE A 276 22.82 3.99 -15.93
N ASN A 277 23.46 5.13 -15.68
CA ASN A 277 24.70 5.53 -16.30
C ASN A 277 25.53 6.43 -15.34
N ASN A 278 26.77 6.76 -15.72
CA ASN A 278 27.67 7.56 -14.90
C ASN A 278 27.47 9.10 -15.03
N LYS A 279 26.42 9.56 -15.70
CA LYS A 279 26.18 11.01 -15.94
C LYS A 279 24.94 11.53 -15.21
N ALA A 280 23.88 10.73 -15.15
CA ALA A 280 22.57 11.10 -14.62
C ALA A 280 22.27 10.40 -13.30
N LEU A 281 21.16 10.79 -12.68
CA LEU A 281 20.62 10.18 -11.48
C LEU A 281 19.24 9.56 -11.77
N VAL A 282 18.98 8.40 -11.22
CA VAL A 282 17.70 7.68 -11.30
C VAL A 282 17.15 7.45 -9.90
N LEU A 283 15.93 7.88 -9.66
CA LEU A 283 15.17 7.60 -8.46
C LEU A 283 14.15 6.50 -8.75
N ALA A 284 14.36 5.34 -8.20
CA ALA A 284 13.54 4.15 -8.42
C ALA A 284 12.78 3.74 -7.16
N ASP A 285 11.46 3.71 -7.21
CA ASP A 285 10.66 2.96 -6.24
C ASP A 285 10.52 1.51 -6.73
N LEU A 286 11.18 0.60 -6.05
CA LEU A 286 11.11 -0.84 -6.31
C LEU A 286 10.04 -1.55 -5.48
N SER A 287 9.30 -0.79 -4.69
CA SER A 287 8.38 -1.34 -3.72
C SER A 287 7.25 -2.14 -4.37
N LYS A 288 6.69 -1.68 -5.47
CA LYS A 288 5.56 -2.31 -6.15
C LYS A 288 5.99 -3.50 -7.00
N SER A 289 7.02 -3.30 -7.81
CA SER A 289 7.51 -4.32 -8.74
C SER A 289 8.23 -5.48 -8.05
N GLU A 290 8.83 -5.23 -6.90
CA GLU A 290 9.75 -6.15 -6.24
C GLU A 290 9.32 -6.57 -4.82
N ASP A 291 8.09 -6.24 -4.38
CA ASP A 291 7.60 -6.49 -3.00
C ASP A 291 8.53 -5.95 -1.91
N LEU A 292 9.33 -4.93 -2.23
CA LEU A 292 10.25 -4.31 -1.28
C LEU A 292 9.50 -3.27 -0.42
N PRO A 293 10.00 -2.90 0.75
CA PRO A 293 9.38 -1.84 1.55
C PRO A 293 9.39 -0.51 0.80
N ASN A 294 8.51 0.41 1.20
CA ASN A 294 8.46 1.75 0.63
C ASN A 294 9.76 2.48 0.96
N CYS A 295 10.68 2.45 0.03
CA CYS A 295 11.89 3.28 0.02
C CYS A 295 12.35 3.47 -1.42
N ILE A 296 13.09 4.54 -1.64
CA ILE A 296 13.57 4.94 -2.95
C ILE A 296 15.03 4.58 -3.09
N VAL A 297 15.38 3.94 -4.19
CA VAL A 297 16.76 3.70 -4.60
C VAL A 297 17.19 4.87 -5.48
N LEU A 298 18.17 5.64 -5.03
CA LEU A 298 18.88 6.59 -5.88
C LEU A 298 20.08 5.86 -6.49
N ALA A 299 20.18 5.86 -7.81
CA ALA A 299 21.21 5.19 -8.59
C ALA A 299 21.82 6.10 -9.65
N GLY A 300 23.03 5.82 -10.13
CA GLY A 300 23.63 6.49 -11.27
C GLY A 300 25.06 6.99 -11.05
N SER A 301 25.30 8.26 -11.36
CA SER A 301 26.64 8.89 -11.34
C SER A 301 27.37 8.69 -9.99
N LYS A 302 28.49 7.98 -10.03
CA LYS A 302 29.34 7.69 -8.86
C LYS A 302 29.80 8.98 -8.16
N SER A 303 30.17 10.01 -8.92
CA SER A 303 30.63 11.28 -8.36
C SER A 303 29.51 12.06 -7.65
N LEU A 304 28.30 12.08 -8.23
CA LEU A 304 27.16 12.76 -7.64
C LEU A 304 26.65 12.00 -6.40
N ILE A 305 26.53 10.68 -6.48
CA ILE A 305 26.06 9.86 -5.35
C ILE A 305 27.05 9.92 -4.20
N LYS A 306 28.35 9.94 -4.44
CA LYS A 306 29.35 10.15 -3.40
C LYS A 306 29.12 11.47 -2.66
N LYS A 307 28.93 12.58 -3.37
CA LYS A 307 28.62 13.89 -2.74
C LYS A 307 27.31 13.81 -1.91
N ILE A 308 26.30 13.14 -2.43
CA ILE A 308 25.02 12.98 -1.73
C ILE A 308 25.18 12.13 -0.49
N LYS A 309 25.91 11.01 -0.52
CA LYS A 309 26.23 10.16 0.65
C LYS A 309 26.93 10.93 1.78
N GLU A 310 27.79 11.86 1.42
CA GLU A 310 28.53 12.70 2.37
C GLU A 310 27.68 13.85 2.95
N SER A 311 26.56 14.19 2.32
CA SER A 311 25.69 15.29 2.74
C SER A 311 24.91 14.95 4.03
N VAL A 312 24.52 16.00 4.77
CA VAL A 312 23.63 15.85 5.93
C VAL A 312 22.23 15.37 5.50
N TYR A 313 21.78 15.77 4.34
CA TYR A 313 20.42 15.48 3.85
C TYR A 313 20.22 13.99 3.59
N SER A 314 21.24 13.28 3.08
CA SER A 314 21.14 11.83 2.90
C SER A 314 20.94 11.09 4.22
N LYS A 315 21.50 11.60 5.31
CA LYS A 315 21.33 11.01 6.66
C LYS A 315 19.95 11.33 7.23
N MET A 316 19.43 12.54 6.99
CA MET A 316 18.10 12.96 7.45
C MET A 316 16.97 12.14 6.83
N PHE A 317 17.10 11.78 5.55
CA PHE A 317 16.08 11.09 4.78
C PHE A 317 16.39 9.61 4.51
N TYR A 318 17.40 9.06 5.19
CA TYR A 318 17.72 7.63 5.12
C TYR A 318 16.59 6.81 5.77
N PRO A 319 16.25 5.62 5.25
CA PRO A 319 15.23 4.76 5.84
C PRO A 319 15.56 4.32 7.27
N SER A 320 14.54 4.00 8.06
CA SER A 320 14.73 3.38 9.37
C SER A 320 15.41 2.00 9.24
N LYS A 321 15.97 1.50 10.32
CA LYS A 321 16.67 0.20 10.32
C LYS A 321 15.75 -0.96 9.98
N GLU A 322 14.49 -0.87 10.39
CA GLU A 322 13.46 -1.86 10.07
C GLU A 322 13.19 -1.91 8.56
N VAL A 323 13.04 -0.74 7.93
CA VAL A 323 12.83 -0.63 6.48
C VAL A 323 14.07 -1.09 5.70
N GLU A 324 15.27 -0.69 6.14
CA GLU A 324 16.53 -1.13 5.56
C GLU A 324 16.69 -2.66 5.63
N THR A 325 16.34 -3.27 6.78
CA THR A 325 16.39 -4.73 6.95
C THR A 325 15.38 -5.45 6.08
N LEU A 326 14.13 -4.97 6.02
CA LEU A 326 13.11 -5.53 5.12
C LEU A 326 13.54 -5.44 3.65
N PHE A 327 14.17 -4.33 3.26
CA PHE A 327 14.69 -4.14 1.91
C PHE A 327 15.81 -5.15 1.63
N TYR A 328 16.77 -5.31 2.54
CA TYR A 328 17.85 -6.28 2.42
C TYR A 328 17.32 -7.70 2.27
N LEU A 329 16.43 -8.14 3.17
CA LEU A 329 15.82 -9.48 3.11
C LEU A 329 15.05 -9.70 1.81
N GLY A 330 14.36 -8.68 1.31
CA GLY A 330 13.63 -8.76 0.07
C GLY A 330 14.53 -8.97 -1.14
N ILE A 331 15.60 -8.18 -1.28
CA ILE A 331 16.53 -8.30 -2.41
C ILE A 331 17.39 -9.56 -2.32
N GLU A 332 17.84 -9.95 -1.12
CA GLU A 332 18.63 -11.16 -0.90
C GLU A 332 17.88 -12.42 -1.33
N LYS A 333 16.61 -12.55 -0.95
CA LYS A 333 15.78 -13.70 -1.34
C LYS A 333 15.58 -13.82 -2.83
N LYS A 334 15.37 -12.72 -3.53
CA LYS A 334 15.25 -12.74 -4.98
C LYS A 334 16.49 -13.28 -5.67
N ILE A 335 17.64 -13.07 -5.07
CA ILE A 335 18.94 -13.52 -5.57
C ILE A 335 19.17 -15.00 -5.30
N SER A 336 18.96 -15.41 -4.04
CA SER A 336 19.25 -16.77 -3.58
C SER A 336 18.30 -17.81 -4.19
N GLU A 337 17.05 -17.46 -4.41
CA GLU A 337 16.03 -18.40 -4.85
C GLU A 337 15.86 -18.47 -6.39
N ASN A 338 16.44 -17.52 -7.13
CA ASN A 338 16.24 -17.34 -8.59
C ASN A 338 14.77 -17.44 -9.01
N LYS A 339 13.84 -17.18 -8.07
CA LYS A 339 12.39 -17.21 -8.23
C LYS A 339 11.82 -15.92 -7.74
N ASP A 340 11.23 -15.18 -8.67
CA ASP A 340 10.41 -14.04 -8.30
C ASP A 340 9.09 -14.55 -7.69
N ASN A 341 8.99 -14.47 -6.38
CA ASN A 341 7.81 -14.80 -5.59
C ASN A 341 7.00 -13.57 -5.18
N SER A 342 7.18 -12.43 -5.89
CA SER A 342 6.48 -11.19 -5.60
C SER A 342 4.96 -11.36 -5.60
N TYR A 343 4.28 -10.64 -4.72
CA TYR A 343 2.82 -10.66 -4.66
C TYR A 343 2.21 -10.19 -6.00
N LEU A 344 2.78 -9.12 -6.57
CA LEU A 344 2.32 -8.62 -7.87
C LEU A 344 2.42 -9.70 -8.95
N LYS A 345 3.54 -10.41 -9.04
CA LYS A 345 3.70 -11.50 -10.00
C LYS A 345 2.65 -12.58 -9.77
N LYS A 346 2.49 -13.06 -8.55
CA LYS A 346 1.48 -14.07 -8.20
C LYS A 346 0.09 -13.68 -8.66
N VAL A 347 -0.27 -12.40 -8.46
CA VAL A 347 -1.57 -11.89 -8.88
C VAL A 347 -1.67 -11.82 -10.41
N LEU A 348 -0.66 -11.28 -11.09
CA LEU A 348 -0.70 -11.09 -12.55
C LEU A 348 -0.59 -12.40 -13.34
N THR A 349 0.19 -13.39 -12.84
CA THR A 349 0.39 -14.69 -13.50
C THR A 349 -0.61 -15.75 -13.06
N LEU A 350 -1.63 -15.39 -12.28
CA LEU A 350 -2.66 -16.34 -11.87
C LEU A 350 -3.35 -16.89 -13.13
N ASP A 351 -3.36 -18.21 -13.24
CA ASP A 351 -4.00 -18.93 -14.34
C ASP A 351 -5.48 -18.59 -14.41
N GLU A 352 -5.92 -18.01 -15.53
CA GLU A 352 -7.30 -17.57 -15.73
C GLU A 352 -8.29 -18.73 -15.60
N SER A 353 -7.93 -19.92 -16.04
CA SER A 353 -8.77 -21.11 -15.91
C SER A 353 -8.97 -21.52 -14.44
N LYS A 354 -7.92 -21.38 -13.63
CA LYS A 354 -7.99 -21.64 -12.19
C LYS A 354 -8.85 -20.58 -11.48
N LEU A 355 -8.70 -19.31 -11.84
CA LEU A 355 -9.52 -18.23 -11.30
C LEU A 355 -10.99 -18.44 -11.67
N LYS A 356 -11.29 -18.74 -12.92
CA LYS A 356 -12.66 -19.03 -13.38
C LYS A 356 -13.27 -20.21 -12.63
N ASN A 357 -12.55 -21.30 -12.48
CA ASN A 357 -13.01 -22.46 -11.70
C ASN A 357 -13.25 -22.11 -10.22
N ARG A 358 -12.40 -21.24 -9.65
CA ARG A 358 -12.58 -20.74 -8.28
C ARG A 358 -13.84 -19.87 -8.16
N ASN A 359 -14.06 -18.95 -9.10
CA ASN A 359 -15.25 -18.12 -9.16
C ASN A 359 -16.52 -18.97 -9.26
N ILE A 360 -16.55 -19.94 -10.16
CA ILE A 360 -17.70 -20.84 -10.31
C ILE A 360 -18.00 -21.65 -9.03
N LYS A 361 -16.97 -22.16 -8.37
CA LYS A 361 -17.14 -22.89 -7.10
C LYS A 361 -17.68 -21.99 -6.00
N PHE A 362 -17.17 -20.76 -5.93
CA PHE A 362 -17.62 -19.80 -4.93
C PHE A 362 -19.07 -19.37 -5.17
N ILE A 363 -19.46 -19.11 -6.43
CA ILE A 363 -20.84 -18.81 -6.82
C ILE A 363 -21.78 -19.94 -6.41
N LYS A 364 -21.47 -21.20 -6.74
CA LYS A 364 -22.29 -22.35 -6.32
C LYS A 364 -22.48 -22.45 -4.81
N SER A 365 -21.47 -22.04 -4.04
CA SER A 365 -21.57 -22.03 -2.58
C SER A 365 -22.47 -20.87 -2.10
N LEU A 366 -22.36 -19.68 -2.72
CA LEU A 366 -23.22 -18.54 -2.43
C LEU A 366 -24.69 -18.82 -2.79
N GLU A 367 -24.96 -19.37 -3.99
CA GLU A 367 -26.31 -19.72 -4.44
C GLU A 367 -26.99 -20.68 -3.47
N LYS A 368 -26.23 -21.64 -2.94
CA LYS A 368 -26.76 -22.60 -1.94
C LYS A 368 -27.12 -21.94 -0.62
N GLU A 369 -26.38 -20.93 -0.17
CA GLU A 369 -26.60 -20.26 1.12
C GLU A 369 -27.62 -19.12 1.01
N LEU A 370 -27.69 -18.46 -0.15
CA LEU A 370 -28.54 -17.26 -0.37
C LEU A 370 -29.87 -17.59 -1.02
N GLU A 371 -30.03 -18.81 -1.57
CA GLU A 371 -31.24 -19.24 -2.28
C GLU A 371 -31.66 -18.17 -3.33
N ASP A 372 -32.91 -17.67 -3.24
CA ASP A 372 -33.47 -16.69 -4.15
C ASP A 372 -33.23 -15.20 -3.75
N SER A 373 -32.43 -14.94 -2.69
CA SER A 373 -32.23 -13.59 -2.15
C SER A 373 -31.41 -12.68 -3.06
N CYS A 374 -30.62 -13.25 -3.97
CA CYS A 374 -29.76 -12.52 -4.89
C CYS A 374 -29.73 -13.14 -6.28
N ASP A 375 -29.50 -12.33 -7.30
CA ASP A 375 -29.03 -12.80 -8.60
C ASP A 375 -27.50 -12.76 -8.61
N ILE A 376 -26.85 -13.87 -8.99
CA ILE A 376 -25.39 -14.01 -8.95
C ILE A 376 -24.89 -14.37 -10.34
N GLY A 377 -23.84 -13.68 -10.80
CA GLY A 377 -23.26 -13.90 -12.12
C GLY A 377 -21.78 -13.56 -12.19
N LEU A 378 -21.24 -13.68 -13.42
CA LEU A 378 -19.89 -13.30 -13.76
C LEU A 378 -19.91 -12.20 -14.82
N ILE A 379 -19.05 -11.22 -14.65
CA ILE A 379 -18.76 -10.21 -15.68
C ILE A 379 -17.25 -10.17 -15.94
N GLU A 380 -16.90 -9.82 -17.18
CA GLU A 380 -15.50 -9.65 -17.58
C GLU A 380 -15.25 -8.20 -17.97
N GLY A 381 -14.09 -7.66 -17.59
CA GLY A 381 -13.69 -6.31 -17.92
C GLY A 381 -12.37 -5.88 -17.30
N PRO A 382 -11.99 -4.62 -17.45
CA PRO A 382 -10.73 -4.08 -16.94
C PRO A 382 -10.79 -3.84 -15.42
N TYR A 383 -11.01 -4.89 -14.65
CA TYR A 383 -11.31 -4.82 -13.22
C TYR A 383 -10.12 -5.09 -12.31
N LEU A 384 -8.93 -5.39 -12.86
CA LEU A 384 -7.72 -5.53 -12.06
C LEU A 384 -6.76 -4.39 -12.37
N LYS A 385 -6.53 -3.52 -11.40
CA LYS A 385 -5.61 -2.38 -11.48
C LYS A 385 -4.40 -2.58 -10.58
N VAL A 386 -3.26 -2.05 -10.98
CA VAL A 386 -2.07 -2.01 -10.11
C VAL A 386 -2.29 -1.02 -8.97
N GLU A 387 -2.91 0.15 -9.26
CA GLU A 387 -3.26 1.20 -8.30
C GLU A 387 -4.62 1.84 -8.63
N GLU A 388 -5.19 2.61 -7.70
CA GLU A 388 -6.48 3.27 -7.86
C GLU A 388 -6.53 4.17 -9.10
N ASN A 389 -5.49 4.95 -9.32
CA ASN A 389 -5.43 5.98 -10.37
C ASN A 389 -4.99 5.44 -11.74
N VAL A 390 -4.81 4.12 -11.89
CA VAL A 390 -4.48 3.52 -13.19
C VAL A 390 -5.69 3.60 -14.12
N SER A 391 -5.45 4.08 -15.35
CA SER A 391 -6.46 4.13 -16.41
C SER A 391 -7.07 2.75 -16.69
N TYR A 392 -8.33 2.69 -17.08
CA TYR A 392 -8.97 1.44 -17.53
C TYR A 392 -8.26 0.81 -18.73
N LYS A 393 -7.57 1.60 -19.58
CA LYS A 393 -6.76 1.07 -20.70
C LYS A 393 -5.52 0.33 -20.23
N ASP A 394 -5.01 0.68 -19.03
CA ASP A 394 -3.85 0.07 -18.40
C ASP A 394 -4.22 -1.00 -17.38
N ALA A 395 -5.51 -1.20 -17.13
CA ALA A 395 -6.01 -2.26 -16.27
C ALA A 395 -5.93 -3.63 -16.98
N TYR A 396 -5.96 -4.70 -16.22
CA TYR A 396 -6.01 -6.07 -16.73
C TYR A 396 -7.46 -6.55 -16.77
N ASN A 397 -7.86 -7.15 -17.91
CA ASN A 397 -9.17 -7.80 -18.00
C ASN A 397 -9.23 -9.00 -17.07
N ARG A 398 -10.28 -9.07 -16.26
CA ARG A 398 -10.53 -10.18 -15.32
C ARG A 398 -12.01 -10.39 -15.11
N GLU A 399 -12.37 -11.62 -14.77
CA GLU A 399 -13.73 -11.95 -14.34
C GLU A 399 -13.96 -11.55 -12.88
N LEU A 400 -15.10 -10.91 -12.62
CA LEU A 400 -15.61 -10.62 -11.28
C LEU A 400 -16.91 -11.36 -11.02
N ILE A 401 -17.16 -11.65 -9.75
CA ILE A 401 -18.48 -12.10 -9.30
C ILE A 401 -19.34 -10.87 -9.06
N VAL A 402 -20.54 -10.88 -9.63
CA VAL A 402 -21.57 -9.86 -9.43
C VAL A 402 -22.66 -10.44 -8.57
N ILE A 403 -23.05 -9.73 -7.52
CA ILE A 403 -24.14 -10.11 -6.62
C ILE A 403 -25.14 -8.96 -6.61
N THR A 404 -26.33 -9.21 -7.16
CA THR A 404 -27.44 -8.24 -7.20
C THR A 404 -28.46 -8.65 -6.16
N PRO A 405 -28.54 -7.97 -5.02
CA PRO A 405 -29.52 -8.29 -3.97
C PRO A 405 -30.92 -7.91 -4.40
N LYS A 406 -31.95 -8.64 -3.90
CA LYS A 406 -33.35 -8.40 -4.25
C LYS A 406 -34.12 -7.63 -3.17
N GLU A 407 -33.80 -7.83 -1.92
CA GLU A 407 -34.56 -7.29 -0.78
C GLU A 407 -33.83 -6.14 -0.06
N VAL A 408 -32.51 -6.25 0.06
CA VAL A 408 -31.64 -5.28 0.76
C VAL A 408 -30.81 -4.54 -0.29
N SER A 409 -30.53 -3.26 -0.11
CA SER A 409 -29.70 -2.52 -1.07
C SER A 409 -28.23 -2.95 -1.00
N ALA A 410 -27.52 -2.83 -2.13
CA ALA A 410 -26.08 -3.14 -2.17
C ALA A 410 -25.28 -2.23 -1.22
N GLU A 411 -25.71 -0.98 -1.05
CA GLU A 411 -25.11 0.00 -0.14
C GLU A 411 -25.23 -0.43 1.34
N GLU A 412 -26.41 -0.93 1.74
CA GLU A 412 -26.60 -1.43 3.11
C GLU A 412 -25.74 -2.68 3.38
N ILE A 413 -25.64 -3.57 2.39
CA ILE A 413 -24.80 -4.76 2.50
C ILE A 413 -23.32 -4.36 2.57
N GLU A 414 -22.85 -3.40 1.75
CA GLU A 414 -21.49 -2.90 1.80
C GLU A 414 -21.14 -2.36 3.18
N VAL A 415 -22.03 -1.57 3.79
CA VAL A 415 -21.83 -1.06 5.16
C VAL A 415 -21.69 -2.19 6.17
N LYS A 416 -22.54 -3.25 6.08
CA LYS A 416 -22.40 -4.43 6.94
C LYS A 416 -21.10 -5.19 6.71
N LEU A 417 -20.66 -5.33 5.44
CA LEU A 417 -19.41 -6.00 5.06
C LEU A 417 -18.19 -5.21 5.57
N ARG A 418 -18.18 -3.90 5.42
CA ARG A 418 -17.11 -3.02 5.87
C ARG A 418 -16.98 -3.01 7.41
N ASN A 419 -18.08 -3.20 8.13
CA ASN A 419 -18.12 -3.27 9.58
C ASN A 419 -18.01 -4.70 10.13
N SER A 420 -17.79 -5.71 9.29
CA SER A 420 -17.62 -7.11 9.72
C SER A 420 -16.22 -7.39 10.29
N ASP A 421 -16.03 -8.57 10.86
CA ASP A 421 -14.75 -9.06 11.36
C ASP A 421 -14.44 -10.45 10.78
N PRO A 422 -13.47 -10.55 9.84
CA PRO A 422 -12.72 -9.43 9.21
C PRO A 422 -13.60 -8.55 8.29
N ALA A 423 -13.24 -7.27 8.19
CA ALA A 423 -13.90 -6.37 7.24
C ALA A 423 -13.69 -6.85 5.80
N VAL A 424 -14.75 -6.77 4.98
CA VAL A 424 -14.71 -7.11 3.56
C VAL A 424 -14.96 -5.83 2.77
N LEU A 425 -14.08 -5.53 1.83
CA LEU A 425 -14.21 -4.37 0.95
C LEU A 425 -14.49 -4.82 -0.48
N CYS A 426 -15.54 -4.32 -1.06
CA CYS A 426 -15.96 -4.58 -2.43
C CYS A 426 -16.46 -3.29 -3.10
N TRP A 427 -16.61 -3.32 -4.41
CA TRP A 427 -17.22 -2.22 -5.14
C TRP A 427 -18.72 -2.39 -5.27
N ILE A 428 -19.40 -1.27 -5.44
CA ILE A 428 -20.80 -1.21 -5.85
C ILE A 428 -20.87 -0.61 -7.25
N ASN A 429 -21.62 -1.24 -8.14
CA ASN A 429 -21.95 -0.70 -9.45
C ASN A 429 -23.37 -1.09 -9.82
N ASP A 430 -24.17 -0.11 -10.20
CA ASP A 430 -25.57 -0.28 -10.62
C ASP A 430 -26.41 -1.18 -9.69
N GLY A 431 -26.31 -0.92 -8.36
CA GLY A 431 -27.04 -1.67 -7.33
C GLY A 431 -26.54 -3.09 -7.09
N SER A 432 -25.37 -3.44 -7.59
CA SER A 432 -24.76 -4.76 -7.42
C SER A 432 -23.41 -4.66 -6.72
N LEU A 433 -23.06 -5.67 -5.91
CA LEU A 433 -21.74 -5.84 -5.33
C LEU A 433 -20.82 -6.53 -6.33
N LEU A 434 -19.60 -6.03 -6.47
CA LEU A 434 -18.55 -6.60 -7.32
C LEU A 434 -17.44 -7.18 -6.47
N ILE A 435 -17.20 -8.48 -6.61
CA ILE A 435 -16.24 -9.25 -5.80
C ILE A 435 -15.10 -9.75 -6.69
N ASN A 436 -13.89 -9.28 -6.45
CA ASN A 436 -12.68 -9.78 -7.12
C ASN A 436 -11.97 -10.83 -6.23
N LEU A 437 -12.14 -12.13 -6.54
CA LEU A 437 -11.48 -13.20 -5.81
C LEU A 437 -9.98 -13.32 -6.09
N GLN A 438 -9.44 -12.68 -7.12
CA GLN A 438 -8.02 -12.76 -7.47
C GLN A 438 -7.11 -12.19 -6.37
N LEU A 439 -7.59 -11.18 -5.65
CA LEU A 439 -6.86 -10.55 -4.54
C LEU A 439 -7.11 -11.21 -3.18
N VAL A 440 -8.07 -12.10 -3.11
CA VAL A 440 -8.44 -12.80 -1.86
C VAL A 440 -7.59 -14.06 -1.71
N ASP A 441 -6.93 -14.24 -0.55
CA ASP A 441 -6.24 -15.51 -0.23
C ASP A 441 -7.26 -16.65 -0.23
N GLU A 442 -6.94 -17.80 -0.85
CA GLU A 442 -7.87 -18.93 -0.92
C GLU A 442 -8.33 -19.42 0.45
N ARG A 443 -7.50 -19.25 1.48
CA ARG A 443 -7.84 -19.60 2.87
C ARG A 443 -8.93 -18.70 3.47
N ASP A 444 -9.08 -17.50 2.92
CA ASP A 444 -10.11 -16.55 3.35
C ASP A 444 -11.46 -16.76 2.63
N ASN A 445 -11.54 -17.69 1.63
CA ASN A 445 -12.79 -17.95 0.90
C ASN A 445 -13.96 -18.36 1.81
N LYS A 446 -13.70 -19.20 2.80
CA LYS A 446 -14.76 -19.66 3.73
C LYS A 446 -15.30 -18.49 4.56
N ILE A 447 -14.41 -17.68 5.12
CA ILE A 447 -14.81 -16.53 5.93
C ILE A 447 -15.50 -15.45 5.10
N LEU A 448 -15.05 -15.25 3.85
CA LEU A 448 -15.70 -14.35 2.90
C LEU A 448 -17.13 -14.82 2.59
N LEU A 449 -17.33 -16.13 2.32
CA LEU A 449 -18.65 -16.70 2.09
C LEU A 449 -19.58 -16.49 3.27
N GLU A 450 -19.14 -16.84 4.48
CA GLU A 450 -19.92 -16.67 5.72
C GLU A 450 -20.29 -15.21 5.99
N THR A 451 -19.35 -14.29 5.74
CA THR A 451 -19.55 -12.86 5.93
C THR A 451 -20.55 -12.29 4.94
N LEU A 452 -20.43 -12.63 3.65
CA LEU A 452 -21.37 -12.23 2.59
C LEU A 452 -22.78 -12.75 2.90
N THR A 453 -22.91 -14.04 3.20
CA THR A 453 -24.20 -14.65 3.54
C THR A 453 -24.87 -13.95 4.73
N LYS A 454 -24.10 -13.69 5.79
CA LYS A 454 -24.62 -12.98 6.97
C LYS A 454 -25.04 -11.54 6.67
N ALA A 455 -24.29 -10.82 5.84
CA ALA A 455 -24.58 -9.43 5.51
C ALA A 455 -25.83 -9.29 4.63
N ILE A 456 -26.11 -10.28 3.78
CA ILE A 456 -27.25 -10.30 2.85
C ILE A 456 -28.53 -10.76 3.54
N LEU A 457 -28.47 -11.83 4.37
CA LEU A 457 -29.65 -12.45 4.99
C LEU A 457 -30.07 -11.82 6.32
N LYS A 458 -29.25 -10.97 6.93
CA LYS A 458 -29.54 -10.31 8.23
C LYS A 458 -29.48 -8.80 8.09
#